data_f269550a7d96b7e5ee33a5a629647d7d
#
_entry.id   f269550a7d96b7e5ee33a5a629647d7d
#
_cell.length_a   1.000
_cell.length_b   1.000
_cell.length_c   1.000
_cell.angle_alpha   90.00
_cell.angle_beta   90.00
_cell.angle_gamma   90.00
#
_symmetry.space_group_name_H-M   'P 1'
#
loop_
_entity.id
_entity.type
_entity.pdbx_description
1 polymer ?
#
loop_
_entity_poly.entity_id
_entity_poly.type
_entity_poly.pdbx_seq_one_letter_code
_entity_poly.pdbx_strand_id
1 'polypeptide(L)'
;MKQPNASGLSNTDVLFPYPNGIDVSRRSRDIWVVDFGLRRSVDGACLFELPFEYVLITVKPERDANRRELRKNNWWRHGDGQPAMRAAVAGLVRYIVTPEVARHRVFAWSPRPVLADSKLMVIAREDDCTFGIMHSRFHEAWS
;
A
#
# COMPACT_ATOMS: atom_id res chain seq x y z
N MET A 1 -14.41 -10.80 6.89
CA MET A 1 -14.16 -9.39 7.25
C MET A 1 -15.24 -8.40 6.80
N LYS A 2 -16.37 -8.85 6.25
CA LYS A 2 -17.47 -7.97 5.78
C LYS A 2 -18.58 -7.72 6.84
N GLN A 3 -18.42 -8.24 8.05
CA GLN A 3 -19.40 -8.01 9.11
C GLN A 3 -19.25 -6.60 9.69
N PRO A 4 -20.36 -5.91 10.04
CA PRO A 4 -20.30 -4.62 10.69
C PRO A 4 -19.67 -4.75 12.08
N ASN A 5 -18.83 -3.79 12.45
CA ASN A 5 -18.28 -3.69 13.79
C ASN A 5 -19.31 -3.12 14.78
N ALA A 6 -19.18 -3.42 16.04
CA ALA A 6 -20.01 -2.82 17.10
C ALA A 6 -19.93 -1.27 17.11
N SER A 7 -18.79 -0.72 16.67
CA SER A 7 -18.55 0.72 16.50
C SER A 7 -19.28 1.36 15.30
N GLY A 8 -19.92 0.59 14.42
CA GLY A 8 -20.51 1.06 13.18
C GLY A 8 -19.51 1.34 12.05
N LEU A 9 -18.20 1.19 12.28
CA LEU A 9 -17.16 1.36 11.28
C LEU A 9 -17.09 0.15 10.35
N SER A 10 -16.78 0.36 9.08
CA SER A 10 -16.59 -0.74 8.13
C SER A 10 -15.16 -1.26 8.17
N ASN A 11 -14.99 -2.57 8.32
CA ASN A 11 -13.67 -3.21 8.22
C ASN A 11 -12.99 -2.96 6.86
N THR A 12 -13.77 -2.67 5.80
CA THR A 12 -13.23 -2.37 4.48
C THR A 12 -12.45 -1.06 4.44
N ASP A 13 -12.67 -0.15 5.39
CA ASP A 13 -11.99 1.16 5.44
C ASP A 13 -10.50 1.04 5.79
N VAL A 14 -10.07 -0.13 6.26
CA VAL A 14 -8.68 -0.42 6.63
C VAL A 14 -8.09 -1.58 5.82
N LEU A 15 -8.80 -2.04 4.79
CA LEU A 15 -8.36 -3.11 3.89
C LEU A 15 -8.07 -2.53 2.51
N PHE A 16 -6.83 -2.66 2.05
CA PHE A 16 -6.41 -2.12 0.76
C PHE A 16 -5.75 -3.19 -0.10
N PRO A 17 -6.01 -3.21 -1.43
CA PRO A 17 -5.18 -3.97 -2.35
C PRO A 17 -3.71 -3.52 -2.23
N TYR A 18 -2.79 -4.49 -2.23
CA TYR A 18 -1.37 -4.26 -1.98
C TYR A 18 -0.50 -4.96 -3.02
N PRO A 19 -0.53 -4.49 -4.28
CA PRO A 19 0.27 -5.07 -5.35
C PRO A 19 1.75 -4.78 -5.16
N ASN A 20 2.59 -5.71 -5.61
CA ASN A 20 4.03 -5.51 -5.72
C ASN A 20 4.50 -5.63 -7.19
N GLY A 21 5.82 -5.59 -7.41
CA GLY A 21 6.39 -5.65 -8.77
C GLY A 21 6.00 -6.88 -9.58
N ILE A 22 5.76 -8.03 -8.94
CA ILE A 22 5.32 -9.25 -9.62
C ILE A 22 3.87 -9.10 -10.10
N ASP A 23 3.01 -8.45 -9.31
CA ASP A 23 1.60 -8.26 -9.65
C ASP A 23 1.41 -7.31 -10.84
N VAL A 24 2.36 -6.39 -11.06
CA VAL A 24 2.39 -5.49 -12.22
C VAL A 24 2.93 -6.18 -13.48
N SER A 25 3.97 -7.01 -13.32
CA SER A 25 4.65 -7.64 -14.46
C SER A 25 4.07 -9.01 -14.86
N ARG A 26 3.22 -9.61 -14.02
CA ARG A 26 2.61 -10.94 -14.22
C ARG A 26 1.14 -10.90 -13.81
N ARG A 27 0.56 -12.07 -13.59
CA ARG A 27 -0.81 -12.20 -13.06
C ARG A 27 -0.85 -11.73 -11.61
N SER A 28 -1.81 -10.86 -11.29
CA SER A 28 -2.06 -10.41 -9.93
C SER A 28 -2.36 -11.58 -8.98
N ARG A 29 -1.79 -11.51 -7.78
CA ARG A 29 -2.02 -12.47 -6.70
C ARG A 29 -3.16 -12.07 -5.77
N ASP A 30 -3.78 -10.91 -6.02
CA ASP A 30 -4.88 -10.36 -5.22
C ASP A 30 -4.54 -10.25 -3.71
N ILE A 31 -3.37 -9.72 -3.41
CA ILE A 31 -2.89 -9.54 -2.04
C ILE A 31 -3.47 -8.25 -1.46
N TRP A 32 -3.89 -8.33 -0.21
CA TRP A 32 -4.46 -7.23 0.55
C TRP A 32 -3.64 -6.96 1.80
N VAL A 33 -3.62 -5.71 2.24
CA VAL A 33 -2.97 -5.28 3.48
C VAL A 33 -4.00 -4.67 4.42
N VAL A 34 -3.81 -4.91 5.72
CA VAL A 34 -4.49 -4.16 6.77
C VAL A 34 -3.68 -2.90 7.05
N ASP A 35 -4.27 -1.74 6.84
CA ASP A 35 -3.63 -0.45 7.09
C ASP A 35 -4.53 0.48 7.89
N PHE A 36 -4.23 0.65 9.15
CA PHE A 36 -4.95 1.58 10.04
C PHE A 36 -4.55 3.04 9.83
N GLY A 37 -3.68 3.34 8.86
CA GLY A 37 -3.17 4.68 8.58
C GLY A 37 -2.01 5.09 9.49
N LEU A 38 -1.43 6.27 9.21
CA LEU A 38 -0.18 6.72 9.85
C LEU A 38 -0.38 7.27 11.28
N ARG A 39 -1.55 7.77 11.58
CA ARG A 39 -1.80 8.55 12.82
C ARG A 39 -2.78 7.91 13.80
N ARG A 40 -3.44 6.83 13.42
CA ARG A 40 -4.45 6.19 14.26
C ARG A 40 -3.80 5.58 15.52
N SER A 41 -4.39 5.85 16.68
CA SER A 41 -3.99 5.23 17.95
C SER A 41 -4.36 3.74 17.96
N VAL A 42 -3.84 2.99 18.92
CA VAL A 42 -4.23 1.59 19.12
C VAL A 42 -5.71 1.47 19.44
N ASP A 43 -6.26 2.39 20.27
CA ASP A 43 -7.69 2.43 20.60
C ASP A 43 -8.58 2.71 19.39
N GLY A 44 -8.10 3.59 18.49
CA GLY A 44 -8.79 3.83 17.22
C GLY A 44 -8.68 2.66 16.23
N ALA A 45 -7.61 1.88 16.29
CA ALA A 45 -7.43 0.71 15.44
C ALA A 45 -8.29 -0.47 15.94
N CYS A 46 -8.45 -0.66 17.23
CA CYS A 46 -9.24 -1.75 17.81
C CYS A 46 -10.75 -1.64 17.49
N LEU A 47 -11.24 -0.45 17.06
CA LEU A 47 -12.61 -0.28 16.59
C LEU A 47 -12.90 -1.06 15.28
N PHE A 48 -11.88 -1.51 14.57
CA PHE A 48 -11.97 -2.41 13.42
C PHE A 48 -11.69 -3.85 13.86
N GLU A 49 -12.63 -4.46 14.52
CA GLU A 49 -12.51 -5.69 15.32
C GLU A 49 -11.75 -6.81 14.59
N LEU A 50 -12.24 -7.30 13.46
CA LEU A 50 -11.63 -8.43 12.75
C LEU A 50 -10.23 -8.10 12.17
N PRO A 51 -10.00 -6.95 11.49
CA PRO A 51 -8.66 -6.56 11.06
C PRO A 51 -7.69 -6.39 12.22
N PHE A 52 -8.14 -5.83 13.35
CA PHE A 52 -7.31 -5.63 14.52
C PHE A 52 -6.93 -6.95 15.18
N GLU A 53 -7.89 -7.86 15.36
CA GLU A 53 -7.64 -9.21 15.87
C GLU A 53 -6.64 -9.97 15.00
N TYR A 54 -6.81 -9.91 13.68
CA TYR A 54 -5.87 -10.51 12.76
C TYR A 54 -4.43 -9.98 12.96
N VAL A 55 -4.26 -8.66 13.04
CA VAL A 55 -2.94 -8.04 13.23
C VAL A 55 -2.39 -8.34 14.65
N LEU A 56 -3.24 -8.40 15.66
CA LEU A 56 -2.87 -8.77 17.02
C LEU A 56 -2.29 -10.20 17.10
N ILE A 57 -2.93 -11.14 16.42
CA ILE A 57 -2.53 -12.55 16.47
C ILE A 57 -1.33 -12.84 15.56
N THR A 58 -1.31 -12.23 14.37
CA THR A 58 -0.31 -12.58 13.33
C THR A 58 0.90 -11.65 13.31
N VAL A 59 0.72 -10.35 13.52
CA VAL A 59 1.79 -9.36 13.35
C VAL A 59 2.46 -9.00 14.67
N LYS A 60 1.69 -8.87 15.75
CA LYS A 60 2.21 -8.41 17.05
C LYS A 60 3.33 -9.31 17.59
N PRO A 61 3.25 -10.67 17.58
CA PRO A 61 4.33 -11.51 18.09
C PRO A 61 5.67 -11.29 17.37
N GLU A 62 5.64 -11.11 16.03
CA GLU A 62 6.82 -10.80 15.24
C GLU A 62 7.38 -9.40 15.58
N ARG A 63 6.47 -8.44 15.80
CA ARG A 63 6.85 -7.07 16.17
C ARG A 63 7.44 -6.98 17.57
N ASP A 64 6.93 -7.73 18.53
CA ASP A 64 7.44 -7.80 19.91
C ASP A 64 8.89 -8.34 19.95
N ALA A 65 9.24 -9.24 19.03
CA ALA A 65 10.61 -9.75 18.84
C ALA A 65 11.52 -8.81 18.03
N ASN A 66 11.01 -7.70 17.51
CA ASN A 66 11.78 -6.80 16.64
C ASN A 66 12.75 -5.94 17.45
N ARG A 67 13.98 -5.76 16.90
CA ARG A 67 15.02 -4.92 17.53
C ARG A 67 14.72 -3.41 17.47
N ARG A 68 13.81 -2.98 16.58
CA ARG A 68 13.46 -1.57 16.39
C ARG A 68 12.30 -1.21 17.30
N GLU A 69 12.57 -0.48 18.38
CA GLU A 69 11.58 -0.01 19.38
C GLU A 69 10.37 0.70 18.71
N LEU A 70 10.61 1.50 17.67
CA LEU A 70 9.55 2.19 16.97
C LEU A 70 8.52 1.22 16.34
N ARG A 71 8.99 0.08 15.81
CA ARG A 71 8.13 -0.95 15.23
C ARG A 71 7.41 -1.77 16.29
N LYS A 72 8.06 -2.01 17.41
CA LYS A 72 7.49 -2.69 18.56
C LYS A 72 6.37 -1.85 19.20
N ASN A 73 6.63 -0.57 19.45
CA ASN A 73 5.69 0.34 20.09
C ASN A 73 4.51 0.72 19.19
N ASN A 74 4.64 0.60 17.87
CA ASN A 74 3.58 0.85 16.89
C ASN A 74 3.26 -0.40 16.08
N TRP A 75 3.16 -1.54 16.74
CA TRP A 75 3.00 -2.86 16.11
C TRP A 75 1.78 -2.97 15.19
N TRP A 76 0.70 -2.24 15.46
CA TRP A 76 -0.53 -2.23 14.65
C TRP A 76 -0.41 -1.42 13.36
N ARG A 77 0.60 -0.55 13.24
CA ARG A 77 0.82 0.28 12.06
C ARG A 77 1.66 -0.44 11.02
N HIS A 78 1.43 -0.12 9.76
CA HIS A 78 2.30 -0.60 8.69
C HIS A 78 3.75 -0.16 8.95
N GLY A 79 4.71 -1.09 8.76
CA GLY A 79 6.10 -0.88 9.17
C GLY A 79 6.84 0.21 8.42
N ASP A 80 6.49 0.41 7.16
CA ASP A 80 6.91 1.54 6.33
C ASP A 80 5.66 2.30 5.88
N GLY A 81 5.37 3.37 6.56
CA GLY A 81 4.15 4.15 6.33
C GLY A 81 4.15 4.99 5.07
N GLN A 82 5.32 5.22 4.45
CA GLN A 82 5.52 5.99 3.21
C GLN A 82 4.76 7.35 3.20
N PRO A 83 4.94 8.23 4.18
CA PRO A 83 4.13 9.44 4.33
C PRO A 83 4.25 10.38 3.14
N ALA A 84 5.44 10.52 2.56
CA ALA A 84 5.68 11.37 1.40
C ALA A 84 4.93 10.87 0.15
N MET A 85 5.00 9.55 -0.12
CA MET A 85 4.25 8.93 -1.23
C MET A 85 2.75 9.11 -1.05
N ARG A 86 2.22 8.84 0.14
CA ARG A 86 0.80 9.01 0.44
C ARG A 86 0.33 10.44 0.25
N ALA A 87 1.13 11.42 0.68
CA ALA A 87 0.83 12.84 0.48
C ALA A 87 0.84 13.20 -1.02
N ALA A 88 1.83 12.71 -1.78
CA ALA A 88 1.95 12.99 -3.20
C ALA A 88 0.76 12.45 -4.02
N VAL A 89 0.22 11.29 -3.66
CA VAL A 89 -0.93 10.69 -4.38
C VAL A 89 -2.30 11.05 -3.78
N ALA A 90 -2.36 11.81 -2.69
CA ALA A 90 -3.60 12.03 -1.93
C ALA A 90 -4.74 12.65 -2.76
N GLY A 91 -4.43 13.57 -3.67
CA GLY A 91 -5.41 14.26 -4.53
C GLY A 91 -5.68 13.58 -5.87
N LEU A 92 -5.00 12.49 -6.19
CA LEU A 92 -5.11 11.83 -7.49
C LEU A 92 -6.18 10.73 -7.45
N VAL A 93 -6.85 10.48 -8.57
CA VAL A 93 -7.78 9.33 -8.73
C VAL A 93 -7.05 8.06 -9.12
N ARG A 94 -5.89 8.20 -9.76
CA ARG A 94 -4.97 7.12 -10.15
C ARG A 94 -3.55 7.65 -10.14
N TYR A 95 -2.58 6.76 -10.15
CA TYR A 95 -1.16 7.10 -10.29
C TYR A 95 -0.43 6.02 -11.06
N ILE A 96 0.78 6.31 -11.53
CA ILE A 96 1.57 5.37 -12.31
C ILE A 96 2.48 4.58 -11.36
N VAL A 97 2.60 3.28 -11.60
CA VAL A 97 3.53 2.39 -10.89
C VAL A 97 4.43 1.66 -11.86
N THR A 98 5.66 1.38 -11.43
CA THR A 98 6.60 0.52 -12.14
C THR A 98 7.36 -0.35 -11.13
N PRO A 99 7.66 -1.62 -11.44
CA PRO A 99 8.50 -2.45 -10.58
C PRO A 99 9.89 -1.84 -10.37
N GLU A 100 10.39 -1.88 -9.13
CA GLU A 100 11.77 -1.46 -8.81
C GLU A 100 12.79 -2.27 -9.61
N VAL A 101 12.53 -3.57 -9.74
CA VAL A 101 13.38 -4.49 -10.51
C VAL A 101 12.51 -5.28 -11.48
N ALA A 102 12.72 -5.09 -12.76
CA ALA A 102 12.05 -5.87 -13.80
C ALA A 102 13.01 -6.05 -15.00
N ARG A 103 12.85 -7.18 -15.74
CA ARG A 103 13.63 -7.43 -16.96
C ARG A 103 13.30 -6.42 -18.05
N HIS A 104 12.04 -6.01 -18.14
CA HIS A 104 11.54 -5.03 -19.08
C HIS A 104 10.85 -3.92 -18.30
N ARG A 105 11.00 -2.69 -18.77
CA ARG A 105 10.33 -1.54 -18.18
C ARG A 105 8.83 -1.61 -18.47
N VAL A 106 8.04 -1.70 -17.40
CA VAL A 106 6.58 -1.78 -17.48
C VAL A 106 6.00 -0.70 -16.59
N PHE A 107 5.16 0.15 -17.14
CA PHE A 107 4.37 1.12 -16.40
C PHE A 107 2.91 0.71 -16.39
N ALA A 108 2.23 0.86 -15.27
CA ALA A 108 0.82 0.53 -15.14
C ALA A 108 0.09 1.61 -14.34
N TRP A 109 -1.18 1.79 -14.63
CA TRP A 109 -2.07 2.58 -13.80
C TRP A 109 -2.44 1.81 -12.53
N SER A 110 -2.33 2.49 -11.39
CA SER A 110 -2.83 2.02 -10.11
C SER A 110 -3.97 2.94 -9.67
N PRO A 111 -5.21 2.44 -9.57
CA PRO A 111 -6.32 3.25 -9.07
C PRO A 111 -6.19 3.44 -7.55
N ARG A 112 -6.80 4.49 -7.01
CA ARG A 112 -7.00 4.57 -5.58
C ARG A 112 -8.25 3.79 -5.17
N PRO A 113 -8.30 3.19 -3.98
CA PRO A 113 -7.37 3.33 -2.83
C PRO A 113 -6.28 2.24 -2.73
N VAL A 114 -5.71 1.79 -3.83
CA VAL A 114 -4.63 0.79 -3.83
C VAL A 114 -3.38 1.37 -3.16
N LEU A 115 -2.69 0.57 -2.34
CA LEU A 115 -1.40 0.93 -1.74
C LEU A 115 -0.27 0.17 -2.45
N ALA A 116 0.73 0.90 -2.91
CA ALA A 116 1.90 0.28 -3.54
C ALA A 116 2.86 -0.31 -2.48
N ASP A 117 3.33 -1.53 -2.73
CA ASP A 117 4.42 -2.13 -1.96
C ASP A 117 5.74 -1.36 -2.17
N SER A 118 6.68 -1.50 -1.23
CA SER A 118 8.03 -0.94 -1.31
C SER A 118 8.84 -1.39 -2.53
N LYS A 119 8.40 -2.44 -3.23
CA LYS A 119 8.99 -2.92 -4.49
C LYS A 119 8.37 -2.30 -5.74
N LEU A 120 7.50 -1.34 -5.56
CA LEU A 120 6.95 -0.51 -6.63
C LEU A 120 7.42 0.93 -6.48
N MET A 121 7.97 1.47 -7.57
CA MET A 121 8.21 2.89 -7.72
C MET A 121 6.88 3.56 -8.08
N VAL A 122 6.53 4.62 -7.36
CA VAL A 122 5.30 5.40 -7.57
C VAL A 122 5.63 6.72 -8.25
N ILE A 123 4.95 7.01 -9.33
CA ILE A 123 5.00 8.29 -10.05
C ILE A 123 3.65 8.97 -9.81
N ALA A 124 3.65 10.04 -9.02
CA ALA A 124 2.45 10.76 -8.60
C ALA A 124 1.92 11.66 -9.74
N ARG A 125 1.51 11.04 -10.83
CA ARG A 125 0.90 11.66 -12.01
C ARG A 125 -0.31 10.85 -12.43
N GLU A 126 -1.38 11.53 -12.87
CA GLU A 126 -2.63 10.90 -13.31
C GLU A 126 -2.98 11.17 -14.78
N ASP A 127 -2.11 11.95 -15.47
CA ASP A 127 -2.32 12.38 -16.84
C ASP A 127 -1.78 11.39 -17.87
N ASP A 128 -2.52 11.19 -18.96
CA ASP A 128 -2.17 10.25 -20.02
C ASP A 128 -0.95 10.70 -20.82
N CYS A 129 -0.61 11.99 -20.83
CA CYS A 129 0.57 12.50 -21.49
C CYS A 129 1.84 11.95 -20.83
N THR A 130 1.98 12.06 -19.50
CA THR A 130 3.09 11.46 -18.74
C THR A 130 3.14 9.95 -18.97
N PHE A 131 2.00 9.27 -18.92
CA PHE A 131 1.94 7.83 -19.15
C PHE A 131 2.42 7.44 -20.55
N GLY A 132 2.01 8.18 -21.57
CA GLY A 132 2.45 7.99 -22.96
C GLY A 132 3.95 8.23 -23.15
N ILE A 133 4.50 9.28 -22.51
CA ILE A 133 5.95 9.55 -22.55
C ILE A 133 6.73 8.39 -21.95
N MET A 134 6.29 7.84 -20.80
CA MET A 134 6.92 6.71 -20.13
C MET A 134 6.96 5.44 -21.00
N HIS A 135 5.99 5.26 -21.92
CA HIS A 135 5.94 4.15 -22.87
C HIS A 135 6.59 4.47 -24.21
N SER A 136 7.15 5.66 -24.38
CA SER A 136 7.77 6.05 -25.64
C SER A 136 9.14 5.40 -25.84
N ARG A 137 9.52 5.20 -27.10
CA ARG A 137 10.86 4.74 -27.47
C ARG A 137 11.97 5.68 -26.99
N PHE A 138 11.68 6.98 -26.87
CA PHE A 138 12.63 7.95 -26.33
C PHE A 138 12.93 7.65 -24.87
N HIS A 139 11.92 7.40 -24.05
CA HIS A 139 12.12 7.04 -22.66
C HIS A 139 12.85 5.70 -22.50
N GLU A 140 12.54 4.72 -23.34
CA GLU A 140 13.23 3.41 -23.34
C GLU A 140 14.73 3.55 -23.66
N ALA A 141 15.09 4.46 -24.57
CA ALA A 141 16.48 4.70 -24.95
C ALA A 141 17.30 5.44 -23.85
N TRP A 142 16.63 6.14 -22.93
CA TRP A 142 17.26 6.94 -21.86
C TRP A 142 17.29 6.24 -20.49
N SER A 143 16.65 5.12 -20.33
CA SER A 143 16.48 4.40 -19.07
C SER A 143 17.21 3.07 -19.08
#